data_08c6c4711371a751d243f1d080d97428
#
_entry.id   08c6c4711371a751d243f1d080d97428
#
_cell.length_a   1.000
_cell.length_b   1.000
_cell.length_c   1.000
_cell.angle_alpha   90.00
_cell.angle_beta   90.00
_cell.angle_gamma   90.00
#
_symmetry.space_group_name_H-M   'P 1'
#
loop_
_entity.id
_entity.type
_entity.pdbx_description
1 polymer ?
#
loop_
_entity_poly.entity_id
_entity_poly.type
_entity_poly.pdbx_seq_one_letter_code
_entity_poly.pdbx_strand_id
1 'polypeptide(L)' 'MNEIDKKILSILQVNADIPIAELSKKVNLSATPCWARINKLYKQGYIKKKK' A
#
# COMPACT_ATOMS: atom_id res chain seq x y z
N MET A 1 2.47 6.04 -12.58
CA MET A 1 2.04 5.66 -11.22
C MET A 1 1.46 6.89 -10.55
N ASN A 2 0.29 6.76 -9.91
CA ASN A 2 -0.31 7.94 -9.32
C ASN A 2 0.24 8.22 -7.93
N GLU A 3 -0.18 9.37 -7.37
CA GLU A 3 0.34 9.85 -6.09
C GLU A 3 0.08 8.87 -4.95
N ILE A 4 -1.10 8.26 -4.95
CA ILE A 4 -1.47 7.34 -3.89
C ILE A 4 -0.59 6.12 -3.91
N ASP A 5 -0.34 5.56 -5.08
CA ASP A 5 0.53 4.39 -5.21
C ASP A 5 1.95 4.69 -4.72
N LYS A 6 2.48 5.85 -5.09
CA LYS A 6 3.80 6.27 -4.64
C LYS A 6 3.84 6.38 -3.12
N LYS A 7 2.80 6.95 -2.54
CA LYS A 7 2.73 7.12 -1.10
C LYS A 7 2.68 5.77 -0.39
N ILE A 8 1.88 4.84 -0.90
CA ILE A 8 1.80 3.50 -0.35
C ILE A 8 3.16 2.82 -0.38
N LEU A 9 3.84 2.89 -1.51
CA LEU A 9 5.16 2.27 -1.63
C LEU A 9 6.17 2.88 -0.67
N SER A 10 6.16 4.20 -0.55
CA SER A 10 7.04 4.91 0.39
C SER A 10 6.84 4.43 1.82
N ILE A 11 5.59 4.34 2.23
CA ILE A 11 5.25 3.93 3.60
C ILE A 11 5.69 2.49 3.84
N LEU A 12 5.44 1.62 2.88
CA LEU A 12 5.79 0.20 3.02
C LEU A 12 7.29 -0.04 3.04
N GLN A 13 8.06 0.84 2.42
CA GLN A 13 9.52 0.74 2.48
C GLN A 13 10.04 1.02 3.88
N VAL A 14 9.37 1.88 4.61
CA VAL A 14 9.75 2.20 5.98
C VAL A 14 9.17 1.19 6.97
N ASN A 15 7.95 0.77 6.76
CA ASN A 15 7.26 -0.15 7.66
C ASN A 15 6.44 -1.16 6.85
N ALA A 16 7.08 -2.27 6.50
CA ALA A 16 6.44 -3.30 5.69
C ALA A 16 5.29 -3.99 6.42
N ASP A 17 5.26 -3.91 7.74
CA ASP A 17 4.24 -4.57 8.56
C ASP A 17 3.11 -3.65 8.99
N ILE A 18 3.03 -2.47 8.42
CA ILE A 18 2.01 -1.51 8.83
C ILE A 18 0.60 -2.10 8.62
N PRO A 19 -0.28 -2.00 9.63
CA PRO A 19 -1.66 -2.48 9.48
C PRO A 19 -2.41 -1.68 8.41
N ILE A 20 -3.35 -2.35 7.74
CA ILE A 20 -4.12 -1.70 6.69
C ILE A 20 -4.89 -0.49 7.22
N ALA A 21 -5.36 -0.56 8.47
CA ALA A 21 -6.10 0.55 9.07
C ALA A 21 -5.23 1.80 9.15
N GLU A 22 -3.96 1.64 9.51
CA GLU A 22 -3.04 2.76 9.60
C GLU A 22 -2.64 3.26 8.22
N LEU A 23 -2.35 2.33 7.32
CA LEU A 23 -1.93 2.69 5.97
C LEU A 23 -3.02 3.46 5.25
N SER A 24 -4.26 2.99 5.35
CA SER A 24 -5.37 3.66 4.67
C SER A 24 -5.57 5.08 5.18
N LYS A 25 -5.38 5.31 6.46
CA LYS A 25 -5.46 6.65 7.02
C LYS A 25 -4.37 7.56 6.44
N LYS A 26 -3.18 7.04 6.29
CA LYS A 26 -2.06 7.83 5.79
C LYS A 26 -2.25 8.25 4.34
N VAL A 27 -2.99 7.46 3.57
CA VAL A 27 -3.25 7.78 2.17
C VAL A 27 -4.66 8.29 1.93
N ASN A 28 -5.40 8.58 3.00
CA ASN A 28 -6.75 9.13 2.93
C ASN A 28 -7.73 8.25 2.16
N LEU A 29 -7.64 6.95 2.36
CA LEU A 29 -8.54 6.00 1.74
C LEU A 29 -9.20 5.14 2.81
N SER A 30 -10.33 4.53 2.44
CA SER A 30 -10.91 3.47 3.25
C SER A 30 -10.08 2.21 3.06
N ALA A 31 -10.32 1.21 3.92
CA ALA A 31 -9.56 -0.04 3.86
C ALA A 31 -9.73 -0.76 2.53
N THR A 32 -10.96 -0.82 2.02
CA THR A 32 -11.25 -1.55 0.79
C THR A 32 -10.49 -1.01 -0.43
N PRO A 33 -10.57 0.28 -0.77
CA PRO A 33 -9.79 0.79 -1.90
C PRO A 33 -8.29 0.72 -1.64
N CYS A 34 -7.86 0.84 -0.39
CA CYS A 34 -6.45 0.72 -0.06
C CYS A 34 -5.95 -0.70 -0.37
N TRP A 35 -6.70 -1.71 0.04
CA TRP A 35 -6.40 -3.10 -0.28
C TRP A 35 -6.33 -3.35 -1.77
N ALA A 36 -7.27 -2.78 -2.52
CA ALA A 36 -7.29 -2.95 -3.97
C ALA A 36 -6.00 -2.42 -4.61
N ARG A 37 -5.52 -1.28 -4.14
CA ARG A 37 -4.29 -0.72 -4.67
C ARG A 37 -3.07 -1.54 -4.29
N ILE A 38 -3.03 -2.02 -3.05
CA ILE A 38 -1.93 -2.88 -2.60
C ILE A 38 -1.86 -4.15 -3.45
N ASN A 39 -3.00 -4.79 -3.67
CA ASN A 39 -3.04 -6.00 -4.49
C ASN A 39 -2.57 -5.74 -5.90
N LYS A 40 -2.95 -4.61 -6.48
CA LYS A 40 -2.50 -4.22 -7.81
C LYS A 40 -0.98 -4.04 -7.84
N LEU A 41 -0.43 -3.41 -6.82
CA LEU A 41 1.02 -3.20 -6.75
C LEU A 41 1.77 -4.52 -6.59
N TYR A 42 1.22 -5.46 -5.85
CA TYR A 42 1.80 -6.80 -5.77
C TYR A 42 1.82 -7.48 -7.14
N LYS A 43 0.70 -7.41 -7.85
CA LYS A 43 0.61 -8.04 -9.17
C LYS A 43 1.55 -7.42 -10.18
N GLN A 44 1.81 -6.14 -10.04
CA GLN A 44 2.71 -5.42 -10.95
C GLN A 44 4.17 -5.56 -10.55
N GLY A 45 4.45 -6.20 -9.41
CA GLY A 45 5.81 -6.43 -8.98
C GLY A 45 6.47 -5.30 -8.20
N TYR A 46 5.71 -4.28 -7.84
CA TYR A 46 6.25 -3.16 -7.07
C TYR A 46 6.43 -3.51 -5.60
N ILE A 47 5.65 -4.44 -5.09
CA ILE A 47 5.72 -4.87 -3.69
C ILE A 47 6.04 -6.36 -3.66
N LYS A 48 7.05 -6.71 -2.89
CA LYS A 48 7.41 -8.11 -2.72
C LYS A 48 6.58 -8.72 -1.60
N LYS A 49 6.04 -9.89 -1.87
CA LYS A 49 5.24 -10.58 -0.88
C LYS A 49 6.13 -11.09 0.23
N LYS A 50 5.70 -10.87 1.46
CA LYS A 50 6.38 -11.44 2.60
C LYS A 50 6.06 -12.92 2.72
N LYS A 51 7.02 -13.65 3.12
CA LYS A 51 6.82 -15.07 3.38
C LYS A 51 6.13 -15.30 4.70
#